data_74305e40ba86b87ffdabfbb81f3d8521
#
_entry.id   74305e40ba86b87ffdabfbb81f3d8521
#
_cell.length_a   1.000
_cell.length_b   1.000
_cell.length_c   1.000
_cell.angle_alpha   90.00
_cell.angle_beta   90.00
_cell.angle_gamma   90.00
#
_symmetry.space_group_name_H-M   'P 1'
#
loop_
_entity.id
_entity.type
_entity.pdbx_description
1 polymer ?
#
loop_
_entity_poly.entity_id
_entity_poly.type
_entity_poly.pdbx_seq_one_letter_code
_entity_poly.pdbx_strand_id
1 'polypeptide(L)'
;QRMVSENLDEKFKDPDGQLRLVFVCAMWITGFDVPTCSTLYLDKPMRNHTLMQTIARANRVAPGKTAGLIVDYVGIFRNLQDALRIYAKPNQPGQLPIKDKAALVEQLEGLLRDAQSFCTSLGIDLSGIVNTPPAQRLEALQKAMDVILEAGEDKTKTYLLLAGQVARTFKAILPDPEANAHAPNSVLVAYLGAMIKALRPPPDISGVMND
;
A
#
# COMPACT_ATOMS: atom_id res chain seq x y z
N GLN A 1 -26.55 -10.70 -14.25
CA GLN A 1 -27.67 -9.73 -14.42
C GLN A 1 -27.31 -8.32 -13.93
N ARG A 2 -26.59 -8.18 -12.81
CA ARG A 2 -26.16 -6.86 -12.26
C ARG A 2 -25.26 -6.06 -13.22
N MET A 3 -24.39 -6.73 -13.97
CA MET A 3 -23.50 -6.07 -14.96
C MET A 3 -24.25 -5.45 -16.15
N VAL A 4 -25.49 -5.84 -16.40
CA VAL A 4 -26.29 -5.34 -17.52
C VAL A 4 -27.22 -4.20 -17.07
N SER A 5 -27.61 -4.17 -15.80
CA SER A 5 -28.54 -3.20 -15.23
C SER A 5 -27.86 -2.04 -14.49
N GLU A 6 -26.60 -2.19 -14.12
CA GLU A 6 -25.84 -1.17 -13.37
C GLU A 6 -24.61 -0.73 -14.16
N ASN A 7 -24.37 0.56 -14.25
CA ASN A 7 -23.16 1.13 -14.85
C ASN A 7 -21.97 0.97 -13.88
N LEU A 8 -21.43 -0.27 -13.80
CA LEU A 8 -20.37 -0.61 -12.86
C LEU A 8 -19.04 0.11 -13.14
N ASP A 9 -18.79 0.48 -14.38
CA ASP A 9 -17.61 1.23 -14.78
C ASP A 9 -17.64 2.66 -14.22
N GLU A 10 -18.74 3.35 -14.30
CA GLU A 10 -18.92 4.67 -13.70
C GLU A 10 -18.87 4.61 -12.16
N LYS A 11 -19.49 3.59 -11.56
CA LYS A 11 -19.42 3.39 -10.11
C LYS A 11 -18.01 3.12 -9.61
N PHE A 12 -17.17 2.46 -10.40
CA PHE A 12 -15.78 2.19 -10.03
C PHE A 12 -14.87 3.41 -10.26
N LYS A 13 -15.24 4.30 -11.17
CA LYS A 13 -14.53 5.57 -11.40
C LYS A 13 -14.79 6.59 -10.30
N ASP A 14 -15.93 6.49 -9.63
CA ASP A 14 -16.30 7.41 -8.55
C ASP A 14 -15.33 7.27 -7.34
N PRO A 15 -14.53 8.30 -7.02
CA PRO A 15 -13.57 8.25 -5.91
C PRO A 15 -14.27 8.13 -4.55
N ASP A 16 -15.49 8.61 -4.41
CA ASP A 16 -16.28 8.58 -3.18
C ASP A 16 -17.25 7.39 -3.15
N GLY A 17 -17.34 6.64 -4.26
CA GLY A 17 -18.19 5.48 -4.42
C GLY A 17 -17.85 4.32 -3.50
N GLN A 18 -18.80 3.42 -3.27
CA GLN A 18 -18.61 2.24 -2.42
C GLN A 18 -17.93 1.07 -3.14
N LEU A 19 -17.88 1.08 -4.48
CA LEU A 19 -17.28 0.01 -5.26
C LEU A 19 -15.75 0.17 -5.29
N ARG A 20 -15.04 -0.61 -4.47
CA ARG A 20 -13.59 -0.51 -4.28
C ARG A 20 -12.80 -1.65 -4.90
N LEU A 21 -13.46 -2.74 -5.26
CA LEU A 21 -12.82 -3.94 -5.80
C LEU A 21 -13.64 -4.48 -6.96
N VAL A 22 -12.97 -4.80 -8.06
CA VAL A 22 -13.56 -5.45 -9.22
C VAL A 22 -12.68 -6.61 -9.68
N PHE A 23 -13.33 -7.69 -10.12
CA PHE A 23 -12.67 -8.81 -10.77
C PHE A 23 -13.04 -8.77 -12.24
N VAL A 24 -12.03 -8.73 -13.11
CA VAL A 24 -12.23 -8.66 -14.56
C VAL A 24 -11.44 -9.74 -15.28
N CYS A 25 -12.03 -10.31 -16.30
CA CYS A 25 -11.35 -11.24 -17.19
C CYS A 25 -11.12 -10.55 -18.54
N ALA A 26 -9.95 -9.95 -18.72
CA ALA A 26 -9.53 -9.19 -19.90
C ALA A 26 -10.40 -7.96 -20.25
N MET A 27 -11.52 -7.73 -19.58
CA MET A 27 -12.30 -6.50 -19.71
C MET A 27 -11.57 -5.32 -19.06
N TRP A 28 -11.81 -4.12 -19.57
CA TRP A 28 -11.26 -2.87 -19.03
C TRP A 28 -9.72 -2.70 -19.14
N ILE A 29 -9.01 -3.66 -19.71
CA ILE A 29 -7.58 -3.51 -19.95
C ILE A 29 -7.33 -2.47 -21.04
N THR A 30 -8.22 -2.39 -22.03
CA THR A 30 -8.18 -1.38 -23.10
C THR A 30 -9.40 -0.45 -22.99
N GLY A 31 -9.19 0.85 -23.23
CA GLY A 31 -10.28 1.83 -23.28
C GLY A 31 -10.89 2.28 -21.94
N PHE A 32 -10.49 1.68 -20.82
CA PHE A 32 -11.00 2.02 -19.49
C PHE A 32 -9.99 2.85 -18.71
N ASP A 33 -10.43 3.98 -18.15
CA ASP A 33 -9.57 4.90 -17.40
C ASP A 33 -10.11 5.16 -16.00
N VAL A 34 -9.31 4.79 -14.99
CA VAL A 34 -9.57 5.02 -13.57
C VAL A 34 -8.29 5.48 -12.89
N PRO A 35 -8.01 6.78 -12.83
CA PRO A 35 -6.81 7.31 -12.20
C PRO A 35 -6.68 6.92 -10.73
N THR A 36 -7.80 6.76 -10.03
CA THR A 36 -7.87 6.36 -8.61
C THR A 36 -7.53 4.88 -8.36
N CYS A 37 -7.47 4.03 -9.40
CA CYS A 37 -7.08 2.62 -9.24
C CYS A 37 -5.67 2.50 -8.68
N SER A 38 -5.56 2.16 -7.41
CA SER A 38 -4.30 2.15 -6.67
C SER A 38 -3.55 0.83 -6.78
N THR A 39 -4.25 -0.28 -6.92
CA THR A 39 -3.65 -1.61 -6.89
C THR A 39 -4.26 -2.50 -7.94
N LEU A 40 -3.42 -3.27 -8.61
CA LEU A 40 -3.81 -4.23 -9.63
C LEU A 40 -3.21 -5.59 -9.30
N TYR A 41 -4.07 -6.61 -9.21
CA TYR A 41 -3.67 -7.99 -8.95
C TYR A 41 -3.70 -8.78 -10.25
N LEU A 42 -2.56 -9.34 -10.65
CA LEU A 42 -2.41 -10.15 -11.85
C LEU A 42 -2.46 -11.64 -11.48
N ASP A 43 -3.57 -12.29 -11.80
CA ASP A 43 -3.81 -13.71 -11.54
C ASP A 43 -3.94 -14.52 -12.86
N LYS A 44 -3.53 -13.92 -13.97
CA LYS A 44 -3.59 -14.56 -15.29
C LYS A 44 -2.38 -14.16 -16.13
N PRO A 45 -1.76 -15.10 -16.86
CA PRO A 45 -0.67 -14.78 -17.79
C PRO A 45 -1.10 -13.73 -18.83
N MET A 46 -0.27 -12.72 -19.03
CA MET A 46 -0.47 -11.68 -20.03
C MET A 46 0.72 -11.61 -20.98
N ARG A 47 0.46 -11.28 -22.24
CA ARG A 47 1.53 -11.01 -23.22
C ARG A 47 2.08 -9.60 -23.03
N ASN A 48 3.33 -9.40 -23.43
CA ASN A 48 4.09 -8.18 -23.18
C ASN A 48 3.33 -6.87 -23.44
N HIS A 49 2.66 -6.74 -24.58
CA HIS A 49 1.89 -5.54 -24.91
C HIS A 49 0.70 -5.32 -23.98
N THR A 50 -0.08 -6.38 -23.69
CA THR A 50 -1.22 -6.32 -22.76
C THR A 50 -0.75 -6.02 -21.35
N LEU A 51 0.38 -6.59 -20.92
CA LEU A 51 0.98 -6.31 -19.63
C LEU A 51 1.36 -4.83 -19.48
N MET A 52 2.02 -4.25 -20.48
CA MET A 52 2.40 -2.83 -20.45
C MET A 52 1.19 -1.90 -20.41
N GLN A 53 0.12 -2.22 -21.15
CA GLN A 53 -1.13 -1.46 -21.08
C GLN A 53 -1.78 -1.56 -19.70
N THR A 54 -1.74 -2.74 -19.09
CA THR A 54 -2.28 -3.01 -17.76
C THR A 54 -1.51 -2.24 -16.68
N ILE A 55 -0.17 -2.23 -16.75
CA ILE A 55 0.69 -1.45 -15.86
C ILE A 55 0.36 0.05 -15.97
N ALA A 56 0.22 0.56 -17.18
CA ALA A 56 -0.09 1.96 -17.42
C ALA A 56 -1.43 2.38 -16.78
N ARG A 57 -2.39 1.47 -16.62
CA ARG A 57 -3.66 1.75 -15.93
C ARG A 57 -3.50 2.03 -14.45
N ALA A 58 -2.70 1.20 -13.77
CA ALA A 58 -2.43 1.40 -12.35
C ALA A 58 -1.47 2.56 -12.08
N ASN A 59 -0.64 2.94 -13.04
CA ASN A 59 0.41 3.96 -12.87
C ASN A 59 -0.03 5.38 -13.23
N ARG A 60 -1.32 5.67 -13.18
CA ARG A 60 -1.83 7.02 -13.36
C ARG A 60 -1.73 7.84 -12.08
N VAL A 61 -1.43 9.12 -12.24
CA VAL A 61 -1.38 10.08 -11.14
C VAL A 61 -2.80 10.47 -10.76
N ALA A 62 -3.07 10.50 -9.46
CA ALA A 62 -4.33 10.99 -8.90
C ALA A 62 -4.07 11.64 -7.53
N PRO A 63 -4.95 12.50 -7.02
CA PRO A 63 -4.81 13.08 -5.70
C PRO A 63 -4.56 12.02 -4.62
N GLY A 64 -3.50 12.19 -3.83
CA GLY A 64 -3.10 11.22 -2.80
C GLY A 64 -2.44 9.93 -3.30
N LYS A 65 -2.18 9.81 -4.61
CA LYS A 65 -1.56 8.63 -5.23
C LYS A 65 -0.34 9.02 -6.05
N THR A 66 0.83 8.60 -5.62
CA THR A 66 2.11 8.86 -6.30
C THR A 66 2.50 7.77 -7.29
N ALA A 67 2.05 6.53 -7.09
CA ALA A 67 2.32 5.39 -7.96
C ALA A 67 1.23 4.32 -7.81
N GLY A 68 1.08 3.47 -8.81
CA GLY A 68 0.26 2.25 -8.74
C GLY A 68 1.06 1.08 -8.17
N LEU A 69 0.39 0.21 -7.43
CA LEU A 69 0.93 -1.06 -6.97
C LEU A 69 0.45 -2.19 -7.88
N ILE A 70 1.37 -3.05 -8.30
CA ILE A 70 1.04 -4.25 -9.06
C ILE A 70 1.50 -5.47 -8.28
N VAL A 71 0.58 -6.39 -8.06
CA VAL A 71 0.82 -7.67 -7.41
C VAL A 71 0.70 -8.76 -8.46
N ASP A 72 1.79 -9.47 -8.69
CA ASP A 72 1.90 -10.49 -9.74
C ASP A 72 1.96 -11.89 -9.12
N TYR A 73 0.85 -12.64 -9.21
CA TYR A 73 0.78 -14.02 -8.74
C TYR A 73 1.30 -15.06 -9.75
N VAL A 74 1.53 -14.64 -11.00
CA VAL A 74 1.85 -15.54 -12.11
C VAL A 74 3.34 -15.50 -12.48
N GLY A 75 4.09 -14.55 -11.91
CA GLY A 75 5.52 -14.38 -12.18
C GLY A 75 5.82 -13.78 -13.56
N ILE A 76 4.89 -13.04 -14.15
CA ILE A 76 5.06 -12.40 -15.46
C ILE A 76 6.21 -11.39 -15.43
N PHE A 77 6.36 -10.68 -14.32
CA PHE A 77 7.40 -9.67 -14.15
C PHE A 77 8.81 -10.25 -14.12
N ARG A 78 9.00 -11.49 -13.68
CA ARG A 78 10.31 -12.17 -13.78
C ARG A 78 10.75 -12.26 -15.23
N ASN A 79 9.88 -12.74 -16.10
CA ASN A 79 10.16 -12.85 -17.53
C ASN A 79 10.40 -11.48 -18.18
N LEU A 80 9.65 -10.47 -17.77
CA LEU A 80 9.83 -9.10 -18.25
C LEU A 80 11.15 -8.50 -17.74
N GLN A 81 11.52 -8.74 -16.49
CA GLN A 81 12.77 -8.30 -15.90
C GLN A 81 13.97 -8.91 -16.61
N ASP A 82 13.92 -10.20 -16.91
CA ASP A 82 14.97 -10.88 -17.66
C ASP A 82 15.06 -10.36 -19.09
N ALA A 83 13.93 -10.15 -19.76
CA ALA A 83 13.89 -9.55 -21.09
C ALA A 83 14.44 -8.12 -21.08
N LEU A 84 14.07 -7.30 -20.11
CA LEU A 84 14.57 -5.92 -19.98
C LEU A 84 16.06 -5.86 -19.63
N ARG A 85 16.59 -6.83 -18.87
CA ARG A 85 18.04 -6.95 -18.63
C ARG A 85 18.84 -7.20 -19.91
N ILE A 86 18.26 -7.97 -20.84
CA ILE A 86 18.88 -8.25 -22.15
C ILE A 86 18.90 -6.99 -23.04
N TYR A 87 17.88 -6.14 -22.92
CA TYR A 87 17.74 -4.92 -23.73
C TYR A 87 18.29 -3.64 -23.06
N ALA A 88 18.48 -3.66 -21.75
CA ALA A 88 19.07 -2.52 -21.04
C ALA A 88 20.56 -2.42 -21.39
N LYS A 89 20.96 -1.28 -21.96
CA LYS A 89 22.37 -0.98 -22.19
C LYS A 89 23.15 -1.04 -20.88
N PRO A 90 24.40 -1.55 -20.87
CA PRO A 90 25.17 -1.80 -19.64
C PRO A 90 25.48 -0.56 -18.78
N ASN A 91 25.15 0.64 -19.22
CA ASN A 91 25.61 1.91 -18.63
C ASN A 91 24.53 2.69 -17.84
N GLN A 92 23.35 2.11 -17.60
CA GLN A 92 22.39 2.71 -16.68
C GLN A 92 21.84 1.60 -15.75
N PRO A 93 22.30 1.51 -14.51
CA PRO A 93 21.65 0.70 -13.51
C PRO A 93 20.33 1.37 -13.09
N GLY A 94 19.36 1.37 -13.98
CA GLY A 94 17.97 1.65 -13.65
C GLY A 94 17.46 0.47 -12.84
N GLN A 95 17.36 0.60 -11.52
CA GLN A 95 16.64 -0.35 -10.71
C GLN A 95 15.21 -0.39 -11.22
N LEU A 96 14.88 -1.48 -11.92
CA LEU A 96 13.48 -1.78 -12.20
C LEU A 96 12.76 -1.86 -10.86
N PRO A 97 11.65 -1.16 -10.65
CA PRO A 97 10.93 -1.13 -9.38
C PRO A 97 10.17 -2.44 -9.10
N ILE A 98 10.70 -3.55 -9.59
CA ILE A 98 10.17 -4.89 -9.40
C ILE A 98 10.95 -5.52 -8.25
N LYS A 99 10.28 -5.67 -7.12
CA LYS A 99 10.84 -6.35 -5.96
C LYS A 99 10.41 -7.80 -5.96
N ASP A 100 11.36 -8.71 -5.75
CA ASP A 100 11.05 -10.10 -5.46
C ASP A 100 10.28 -10.19 -4.13
N LYS A 101 9.41 -11.18 -4.01
CA LYS A 101 8.60 -11.45 -2.82
C LYS A 101 9.48 -11.56 -1.56
N ALA A 102 10.58 -12.31 -1.61
CA ALA A 102 11.50 -12.44 -0.50
C ALA A 102 12.08 -11.08 -0.07
N ALA A 103 12.42 -10.24 -1.03
CA ALA A 103 12.89 -8.87 -0.75
C ALA A 103 11.79 -7.98 -0.13
N LEU A 104 10.51 -8.23 -0.45
CA LEU A 104 9.40 -7.51 0.19
C LEU A 104 9.14 -7.99 1.62
N VAL A 105 9.28 -9.29 1.89
CA VAL A 105 9.19 -9.83 3.26
C VAL A 105 10.32 -9.25 4.12
N GLU A 106 11.56 -9.30 3.64
CA GLU A 106 12.71 -8.70 4.32
C GLU A 106 12.52 -7.20 4.57
N GLN A 107 11.98 -6.48 3.58
CA GLN A 107 11.64 -5.07 3.73
C GLN A 107 10.57 -4.86 4.80
N LEU A 108 9.52 -5.69 4.84
CA LEU A 108 8.47 -5.61 5.87
C LEU A 108 9.06 -5.82 7.26
N GLU A 109 9.91 -6.82 7.43
CA GLU A 109 10.60 -7.07 8.70
C GLU A 109 11.47 -5.89 9.13
N GLY A 110 12.21 -5.28 8.20
CA GLY A 110 12.97 -4.06 8.44
C GLY A 110 12.08 -2.94 8.95
N LEU A 111 10.99 -2.65 8.23
CA LEU A 111 10.03 -1.61 8.60
C LEU A 111 9.37 -1.87 9.97
N LEU A 112 9.07 -3.12 10.30
CA LEU A 112 8.53 -3.48 11.62
C LEU A 112 9.56 -3.27 12.73
N ARG A 113 10.84 -3.62 12.49
CA ARG A 113 11.93 -3.32 13.44
C ARG A 113 12.10 -1.81 13.64
N ASP A 114 12.04 -1.03 12.57
CA ASP A 114 12.15 0.44 12.65
C ASP A 114 10.96 1.04 13.44
N ALA A 115 9.74 0.56 13.18
CA ALA A 115 8.55 0.99 13.91
C ALA A 115 8.63 0.61 15.40
N GLN A 116 9.11 -0.60 15.71
CA GLN A 116 9.34 -1.05 17.09
C GLN A 116 10.40 -0.19 17.79
N SER A 117 11.53 0.06 17.14
CA SER A 117 12.62 0.88 17.68
C SER A 117 12.17 2.31 17.94
N PHE A 118 11.43 2.89 16.99
CA PHE A 118 10.84 4.22 17.13
C PHE A 118 9.91 4.29 18.34
N CYS A 119 8.96 3.36 18.46
CA CYS A 119 8.02 3.29 19.57
C CYS A 119 8.72 3.07 20.90
N THR A 120 9.70 2.18 20.96
CA THR A 120 10.51 1.93 22.16
C THR A 120 11.24 3.19 22.60
N SER A 121 11.75 4.02 21.67
CA SER A 121 12.40 5.30 22.01
C SER A 121 11.45 6.30 22.67
N LEU A 122 10.14 6.11 22.53
CA LEU A 122 9.08 6.89 23.17
C LEU A 122 8.49 6.20 24.40
N GLY A 123 9.02 5.04 24.82
CA GLY A 123 8.49 4.26 25.92
C GLY A 123 7.26 3.41 25.58
N ILE A 124 6.95 3.21 24.29
CA ILE A 124 5.82 2.42 23.82
C ILE A 124 6.29 1.00 23.50
N ASP A 125 5.68 -0.01 24.12
CA ASP A 125 5.90 -1.42 23.83
C ASP A 125 4.83 -1.96 22.86
N LEU A 126 5.12 -1.95 21.54
CA LEU A 126 4.21 -2.49 20.53
C LEU A 126 3.97 -3.99 20.72
N SER A 127 5.00 -4.75 21.14
CA SER A 127 4.88 -6.19 21.33
C SER A 127 3.95 -6.52 22.51
N GLY A 128 4.03 -5.76 23.58
CA GLY A 128 3.11 -5.84 24.70
C GLY A 128 1.67 -5.55 24.27
N ILE A 129 1.46 -4.52 23.45
CA ILE A 129 0.12 -4.16 22.94
C ILE A 129 -0.46 -5.28 22.06
N VAL A 130 0.34 -5.92 21.20
CA VAL A 130 -0.11 -7.06 20.38
C VAL A 130 -0.63 -8.20 21.25
N ASN A 131 0.07 -8.48 22.36
CA ASN A 131 -0.26 -9.58 23.28
C ASN A 131 -1.35 -9.22 24.30
N THR A 132 -1.77 -7.95 24.36
CA THR A 132 -2.82 -7.51 25.28
C THR A 132 -4.19 -8.07 24.87
N PRO A 133 -5.02 -8.52 25.83
CA PRO A 133 -6.38 -8.97 25.53
C PRO A 133 -7.20 -7.90 24.79
N PRO A 134 -8.11 -8.29 23.87
CA PRO A 134 -8.85 -7.35 23.03
C PRO A 134 -9.57 -6.24 23.79
N ALA A 135 -10.12 -6.55 24.97
CA ALA A 135 -10.85 -5.58 25.81
C ALA A 135 -9.95 -4.44 26.33
N GLN A 136 -8.66 -4.69 26.54
CA GLN A 136 -7.70 -3.71 27.06
C GLN A 136 -6.83 -3.10 25.96
N ARG A 137 -6.82 -3.72 24.79
CA ARG A 137 -5.96 -3.31 23.66
C ARG A 137 -6.28 -1.90 23.17
N LEU A 138 -7.56 -1.53 23.16
CA LEU A 138 -7.97 -0.20 22.71
C LEU A 138 -7.42 0.89 23.64
N GLU A 139 -7.45 0.70 24.93
CA GLU A 139 -6.87 1.64 25.91
C GLU A 139 -5.34 1.75 25.74
N ALA A 140 -4.66 0.63 25.55
CA ALA A 140 -3.21 0.62 25.29
C ALA A 140 -2.85 1.35 23.99
N LEU A 141 -3.67 1.21 22.94
CA LEU A 141 -3.50 1.93 21.69
C LEU A 141 -3.74 3.44 21.85
N GLN A 142 -4.75 3.83 22.62
CA GLN A 142 -5.02 5.25 22.92
C GLN A 142 -3.83 5.88 23.64
N LYS A 143 -3.30 5.22 24.68
CA LYS A 143 -2.10 5.68 25.37
C LYS A 143 -0.89 5.82 24.45
N ALA A 144 -0.67 4.84 23.59
CA ALA A 144 0.42 4.89 22.60
C ALA A 144 0.24 6.05 21.61
N MET A 145 -0.99 6.30 21.16
CA MET A 145 -1.32 7.42 20.29
C MET A 145 -1.03 8.76 20.97
N ASP A 146 -1.47 8.93 22.23
CA ASP A 146 -1.26 10.17 22.98
C ASP A 146 0.24 10.46 23.16
N VAL A 147 1.04 9.45 23.51
CA VAL A 147 2.50 9.57 23.62
C VAL A 147 3.15 10.01 22.30
N ILE A 148 2.71 9.47 21.15
CA ILE A 148 3.25 9.87 19.85
C ILE A 148 2.87 11.31 19.51
N LEU A 149 1.64 11.73 19.81
CA LEU A 149 1.17 13.09 19.55
C LEU A 149 1.89 14.10 20.44
N GLU A 150 2.07 13.80 21.72
CA GLU A 150 2.80 14.62 22.70
C GLU A 150 4.29 14.74 22.38
N ALA A 151 4.87 13.75 21.72
CA ALA A 151 6.27 13.76 21.29
C ALA A 151 6.58 14.81 20.21
N GLY A 152 5.57 15.45 19.66
CA GLY A 152 5.68 16.55 18.71
C GLY A 152 5.46 16.17 17.25
N GLU A 153 5.30 17.21 16.42
CA GLU A 153 4.85 17.07 15.04
C GLU A 153 5.81 16.23 14.18
N ASP A 154 7.10 16.42 14.31
CA ASP A 154 8.12 15.70 13.50
C ASP A 154 8.12 14.21 13.82
N LYS A 155 8.00 13.84 15.09
CA LYS A 155 7.90 12.44 15.50
C LYS A 155 6.59 11.82 15.04
N THR A 156 5.49 12.57 15.11
CA THR A 156 4.19 12.13 14.58
C THR A 156 4.26 11.88 13.07
N LYS A 157 4.86 12.78 12.30
CA LYS A 157 5.07 12.60 10.85
C LYS A 157 5.93 11.38 10.56
N THR A 158 7.00 11.19 11.32
CA THR A 158 7.91 10.02 11.18
C THR A 158 7.13 8.73 11.42
N TYR A 159 6.35 8.66 12.49
CA TYR A 159 5.52 7.47 12.74
C TYR A 159 4.51 7.20 11.62
N LEU A 160 3.80 8.23 11.16
CA LEU A 160 2.83 8.09 10.08
C LEU A 160 3.46 7.62 8.77
N LEU A 161 4.70 8.04 8.49
CA LEU A 161 5.45 7.57 7.33
C LEU A 161 5.77 6.07 7.47
N LEU A 162 6.30 5.64 8.62
CA LEU A 162 6.59 4.23 8.91
C LEU A 162 5.34 3.37 8.83
N ALA A 163 4.26 3.78 9.49
CA ALA A 163 2.98 3.06 9.47
C ALA A 163 2.41 2.94 8.05
N GLY A 164 2.52 3.98 7.25
CA GLY A 164 2.13 3.97 5.85
C GLY A 164 2.98 3.03 4.99
N GLN A 165 4.28 2.95 5.26
CA GLN A 165 5.19 2.02 4.58
C GLN A 165 4.88 0.56 4.97
N VAL A 166 4.72 0.27 6.26
CA VAL A 166 4.32 -1.05 6.75
C VAL A 166 3.01 -1.50 6.10
N ALA A 167 1.98 -0.67 6.12
CA ALA A 167 0.68 -0.99 5.55
C ALA A 167 0.76 -1.31 4.04
N ARG A 168 1.51 -0.53 3.28
CA ARG A 168 1.69 -0.74 1.83
C ARG A 168 2.47 -2.03 1.54
N THR A 169 3.59 -2.25 2.24
CA THR A 169 4.44 -3.42 2.02
C THR A 169 3.71 -4.70 2.44
N PHE A 170 3.03 -4.69 3.59
CA PHE A 170 2.21 -5.82 4.03
C PHE A 170 1.11 -6.15 3.02
N LYS A 171 0.38 -5.16 2.54
CA LYS A 171 -0.66 -5.33 1.51
C LYS A 171 -0.10 -5.91 0.20
N ALA A 172 1.13 -5.54 -0.17
CA ALA A 172 1.79 -6.03 -1.39
C ALA A 172 2.17 -7.52 -1.31
N ILE A 173 2.35 -8.05 -0.10
CA ILE A 173 2.75 -9.44 0.12
C ILE A 173 1.53 -10.37 0.26
N LEU A 174 0.38 -9.85 0.71
CA LEU A 174 -0.84 -10.66 0.89
C LEU A 174 -1.30 -11.29 -0.43
N PRO A 175 -1.85 -12.54 -0.41
CA PRO A 175 -2.20 -13.38 0.75
C PRO A 175 -1.13 -14.41 1.15
N ASP A 176 0.13 -14.05 1.09
CA ASP A 176 1.23 -14.97 1.35
C ASP A 176 1.25 -15.53 2.77
N PRO A 177 1.51 -16.83 2.99
CA PRO A 177 1.63 -17.41 4.32
C PRO A 177 2.73 -16.79 5.19
N GLU A 178 3.88 -16.40 4.59
CA GLU A 178 4.96 -15.73 5.32
C GLU A 178 4.53 -14.34 5.81
N ALA A 179 3.77 -13.61 4.99
CA ALA A 179 3.19 -12.33 5.41
C ALA A 179 2.23 -12.48 6.60
N ASN A 180 1.49 -13.60 6.67
CA ASN A 180 0.55 -13.83 7.75
C ASN A 180 1.21 -13.94 9.13
N ALA A 181 2.48 -14.38 9.20
CA ALA A 181 3.25 -14.40 10.44
C ALA A 181 3.46 -12.97 10.99
N HIS A 182 3.56 -11.99 10.12
CA HIS A 182 3.76 -10.57 10.48
C HIS A 182 2.45 -9.79 10.60
N ALA A 183 1.29 -10.42 10.34
CA ALA A 183 -0.02 -9.76 10.34
C ALA A 183 -0.34 -9.03 11.67
N PRO A 184 -0.15 -9.63 12.86
CA PRO A 184 -0.50 -8.96 14.11
C PRO A 184 0.22 -7.63 14.29
N ASN A 185 1.54 -7.59 14.04
CA ASN A 185 2.36 -6.38 14.17
C ASN A 185 2.04 -5.37 13.06
N SER A 186 1.90 -5.83 11.82
CA SER A 186 1.61 -4.97 10.68
C SER A 186 0.26 -4.28 10.82
N VAL A 187 -0.76 -5.01 11.23
CA VAL A 187 -2.11 -4.48 11.48
C VAL A 187 -2.10 -3.49 12.64
N LEU A 188 -1.40 -3.81 13.73
CA LEU A 188 -1.30 -2.91 14.89
C LEU A 188 -0.67 -1.58 14.51
N VAL A 189 0.50 -1.60 13.86
CA VAL A 189 1.23 -0.41 13.44
C VAL A 189 0.38 0.44 12.47
N ALA A 190 -0.24 -0.21 11.49
CA ALA A 190 -1.11 0.48 10.52
C ALA A 190 -2.35 1.09 11.19
N TYR A 191 -2.98 0.37 12.12
CA TYR A 191 -4.17 0.83 12.83
C TYR A 191 -3.86 2.03 13.73
N LEU A 192 -2.78 1.99 14.50
CA LEU A 192 -2.33 3.13 15.30
C LEU A 192 -2.03 4.35 14.43
N GLY A 193 -1.42 4.15 13.25
CA GLY A 193 -1.23 5.22 12.27
C GLY A 193 -2.54 5.81 11.74
N ALA A 194 -3.54 4.97 11.52
CA ALA A 194 -4.88 5.40 11.11
C ALA A 194 -5.60 6.20 12.21
N MET A 195 -5.49 5.79 13.47
CA MET A 195 -6.03 6.52 14.61
C MET A 195 -5.43 7.94 14.71
N ILE A 196 -4.09 8.04 14.64
CA ILE A 196 -3.39 9.34 14.67
C ILE A 196 -3.82 10.22 13.50
N LYS A 197 -3.93 9.64 12.30
CA LYS A 197 -4.34 10.39 11.11
C LYS A 197 -5.78 10.91 11.21
N ALA A 198 -6.68 10.16 11.83
CA ALA A 198 -8.08 10.55 12.00
C ALA A 198 -8.27 11.76 12.94
N LEU A 199 -7.35 11.98 13.87
CA LEU A 199 -7.38 13.13 14.79
C LEU A 199 -6.74 14.40 14.19
N ARG A 200 -6.02 14.28 13.07
CA ARG A 200 -5.40 15.44 12.43
C ARG A 200 -6.38 16.09 11.46
N PRO A 201 -6.49 17.41 11.46
CA PRO A 201 -7.26 18.11 10.45
C PRO A 201 -6.67 17.80 9.06
N PRO A 202 -7.50 17.73 8.01
CA PRO A 202 -7.00 17.57 6.65
C PRO A 202 -5.97 18.67 6.35
N PRO A 203 -4.91 18.38 5.56
CA PRO A 203 -3.94 19.39 5.18
C PRO A 203 -4.66 20.56 4.51
N ASP A 204 -4.34 21.77 4.95
CA ASP A 204 -4.85 23.00 4.30
C ASP A 204 -4.23 23.09 2.90
N ILE A 205 -5.03 22.81 1.89
CA ILE A 205 -4.64 22.88 0.47
C ILE A 205 -5.02 24.24 -0.15
N SER A 206 -5.49 25.21 0.63
CA SER A 206 -5.91 26.52 0.13
C SER A 206 -4.77 27.32 -0.51
N GLY A 207 -3.51 27.03 -0.13
CA GLY A 207 -2.32 27.66 -0.72
C GLY A 207 -1.92 27.13 -2.10
N VAL A 208 -2.43 25.96 -2.53
CA VAL A 208 -2.06 25.32 -3.81
C VAL A 208 -3.02 25.70 -4.95
N MET A 209 -4.13 26.34 -4.63
CA MET A 209 -5.15 26.74 -5.64
C MET A 209 -5.01 28.17 -6.15
N ASN A 210 -3.96 28.89 -5.78
CA ASN A 210 -3.75 30.31 -6.15
C ASN A 210 -2.51 30.55 -7.04
N ASP A 211 -1.95 29.51 -7.70
CA ASP A 211 -0.91 29.67 -8.75
C ASP A 211 -1.39 29.14 -10.10
#